data_1604f360795cb84a46cc9ad3709e6d6d
#
_entry.id   1604f360795cb84a46cc9ad3709e6d6d
#
_cell.length_a   1.000
_cell.length_b   1.000
_cell.length_c   1.000
_cell.angle_alpha   90.00
_cell.angle_beta   90.00
_cell.angle_gamma   90.00
#
_symmetry.space_group_name_H-M   'P 1'
#
loop_
_entity.id
_entity.type
_entity.pdbx_description
1 polymer ?
#
loop_
_entity_poly.entity_id
_entity_poly.type
_entity_poly.pdbx_seq_one_letter_code
_entity_poly.pdbx_strand_id
1 'polypeptide(L)'
;IESLQLIYSTSNHLFMCIFILKSYNPKKEIRNPHFFILNKGNNSGKPLLSPCPNCFSIQFNCNQDKEQVFWLLFCLWQANAFYPFLRGSVIPFVVLRDMKSFINENWQRAANQPKQFQNMIEFFQAINKVENQLKQSLKAIDKAKRMMLYQIVR
;
A
#
# COMPACT_ATOMS: atom_id res chain seq x y z
N ILE A 1 10.85 29.89 1.85
CA ILE A 1 9.70 29.38 2.65
C ILE A 1 8.34 29.77 2.04
N GLU A 2 8.33 30.47 0.89
CA GLU A 2 7.10 31.02 0.28
C GLU A 2 6.60 30.32 -0.99
N SER A 3 7.16 29.19 -1.40
CA SER A 3 6.84 28.57 -2.69
C SER A 3 6.02 27.27 -2.63
N LEU A 4 5.51 26.88 -1.47
CA LEU A 4 4.70 25.66 -1.30
C LEU A 4 3.20 25.91 -1.00
N GLN A 5 2.75 27.17 -0.96
CA GLN A 5 1.34 27.51 -0.64
C GLN A 5 0.45 27.78 -1.86
N LEU A 6 0.91 27.61 -3.08
CA LEU A 6 0.21 28.08 -4.28
C LEU A 6 -0.44 27.00 -5.16
N ILE A 7 -0.58 25.76 -4.67
CA ILE A 7 -1.22 24.67 -5.46
C ILE A 7 -2.60 24.24 -4.90
N TYR A 8 -3.08 24.85 -3.83
CA TYR A 8 -4.42 24.55 -3.26
C TYR A 8 -5.46 25.65 -3.57
N SER A 9 -5.47 26.14 -4.81
CA SER A 9 -6.53 27.07 -5.25
C SER A 9 -7.48 26.38 -6.20
N THR A 10 -8.71 26.19 -5.70
CA THR A 10 -9.98 26.16 -6.42
C THR A 10 -10.08 25.28 -7.67
N SER A 11 -10.53 24.04 -7.49
CA SER A 11 -11.51 23.43 -8.42
C SER A 11 -12.21 22.30 -7.69
N ASN A 12 -13.53 22.38 -7.54
CA ASN A 12 -14.43 21.26 -7.28
C ASN A 12 -14.40 20.28 -8.46
N HIS A 13 -13.24 19.76 -8.80
CA HIS A 13 -13.14 18.59 -9.64
C HIS A 13 -13.42 17.39 -8.74
N LEU A 14 -14.54 16.72 -8.99
CA LEU A 14 -14.79 15.35 -8.58
C LEU A 14 -13.47 14.58 -8.80
N PHE A 15 -12.72 14.33 -7.73
CA PHE A 15 -11.51 13.54 -7.77
C PHE A 15 -11.88 12.06 -8.03
N MET A 16 -12.22 11.77 -9.27
CA MET A 16 -12.37 10.40 -9.73
C MET A 16 -10.97 9.90 -10.05
N CYS A 17 -10.32 9.25 -9.08
CA CYS A 17 -9.09 8.55 -9.38
C CYS A 17 -9.38 7.48 -10.41
N ILE A 18 -8.90 7.69 -11.63
CA ILE A 18 -9.05 6.72 -12.71
C ILE A 18 -7.93 5.71 -12.58
N PHE A 19 -8.28 4.51 -12.14
CA PHE A 19 -7.35 3.39 -12.08
C PHE A 19 -7.88 2.18 -12.83
N ILE A 20 -6.97 1.35 -13.30
CA ILE A 20 -7.27 0.06 -13.93
C ILE A 20 -6.81 -1.05 -12.99
N LEU A 21 -7.76 -1.82 -12.45
CA LEU A 21 -7.50 -2.97 -11.59
C LEU A 21 -7.75 -4.27 -12.38
N LYS A 22 -6.73 -5.15 -12.42
CA LYS A 22 -6.78 -6.45 -13.12
C LYS A 22 -6.06 -7.53 -12.31
N SER A 23 -6.39 -8.79 -12.54
CA SER A 23 -5.53 -9.90 -12.11
C SER A 23 -4.17 -9.78 -12.78
N TYR A 24 -3.10 -9.93 -11.98
CA TYR A 24 -1.75 -9.83 -12.50
C TYR A 24 -1.45 -10.97 -13.48
N ASN A 25 -0.84 -10.63 -14.59
CA ASN A 25 -0.35 -11.59 -15.59
C ASN A 25 1.13 -11.29 -15.87
N PRO A 26 2.07 -12.20 -15.50
CA PRO A 26 3.51 -11.98 -15.67
C PRO A 26 3.95 -11.87 -17.13
N LYS A 27 3.11 -12.33 -18.08
CA LYS A 27 3.39 -12.24 -19.54
C LYS A 27 3.06 -10.86 -20.13
N LYS A 28 2.40 -9.98 -19.35
CA LYS A 28 2.02 -8.64 -19.81
C LYS A 28 2.86 -7.58 -19.12
N GLU A 29 3.61 -6.82 -19.90
CA GLU A 29 4.35 -5.65 -19.41
C GLU A 29 3.37 -4.56 -18.97
N ILE A 30 3.67 -3.91 -17.85
CA ILE A 30 2.92 -2.77 -17.31
C ILE A 30 3.84 -1.55 -17.39
N ARG A 31 3.47 -0.57 -18.23
CA ARG A 31 4.27 0.64 -18.47
C ARG A 31 3.85 1.82 -17.62
N ASN A 32 2.57 1.88 -17.27
CA ASN A 32 2.02 2.97 -16.46
C ASN A 32 2.46 2.86 -15.00
N PRO A 33 2.42 3.97 -14.24
CA PRO A 33 2.61 3.94 -12.79
C PRO A 33 1.69 2.90 -12.15
N HIS A 34 2.25 1.96 -11.39
CA HIS A 34 1.48 0.85 -10.84
C HIS A 34 2.05 0.34 -9.51
N PHE A 35 1.26 -0.44 -8.83
CA PHE A 35 1.66 -1.34 -7.75
C PHE A 35 0.77 -2.58 -7.75
N PHE A 36 1.00 -3.50 -6.83
CA PHE A 36 0.27 -4.75 -6.74
C PHE A 36 -0.49 -4.83 -5.42
N ILE A 37 -1.54 -5.65 -5.38
CA ILE A 37 -2.34 -5.90 -4.18
C ILE A 37 -2.43 -7.40 -3.99
N LEU A 38 -1.99 -7.90 -2.85
CA LEU A 38 -2.10 -9.32 -2.51
C LEU A 38 -3.57 -9.71 -2.45
N ASN A 39 -3.98 -10.73 -3.19
CA ASN A 39 -5.39 -11.12 -3.27
C ASN A 39 -5.71 -12.43 -2.53
N LYS A 40 -4.68 -13.15 -2.04
CA LYS A 40 -4.86 -14.46 -1.41
C LYS A 40 -3.94 -14.62 -0.21
N GLY A 41 -4.43 -15.24 0.85
CA GLY A 41 -3.73 -15.48 2.12
C GLY A 41 -4.13 -14.49 3.22
N ASN A 42 -3.57 -14.65 4.42
CA ASN A 42 -3.91 -13.86 5.61
C ASN A 42 -3.60 -12.36 5.47
N ASN A 43 -2.74 -12.01 4.53
CA ASN A 43 -2.40 -10.61 4.22
C ASN A 43 -3.11 -10.07 2.98
N SER A 44 -4.24 -10.69 2.56
CA SER A 44 -5.03 -10.20 1.43
C SER A 44 -5.41 -8.73 1.64
N GLY A 45 -5.31 -7.94 0.57
CA GLY A 45 -5.47 -6.48 0.61
C GLY A 45 -4.18 -5.70 0.78
N LYS A 46 -3.06 -6.35 1.14
CA LYS A 46 -1.76 -5.68 1.31
C LYS A 46 -1.25 -5.11 0.00
N PRO A 47 -0.92 -3.80 -0.08
CA PRO A 47 -0.24 -3.24 -1.24
C PRO A 47 1.22 -3.68 -1.27
N LEU A 48 1.72 -3.97 -2.47
CA LEU A 48 3.06 -4.51 -2.73
C LEU A 48 3.72 -3.69 -3.85
N LEU A 49 5.01 -3.41 -3.72
CA LEU A 49 5.80 -2.76 -4.78
C LEU A 49 6.30 -3.74 -5.84
N SER A 50 6.38 -5.03 -5.49
CA SER A 50 6.79 -6.11 -6.40
C SER A 50 5.65 -7.12 -6.57
N PRO A 51 5.53 -7.74 -7.75
CA PRO A 51 4.46 -8.70 -8.00
C PRO A 51 4.67 -10.01 -7.24
N CYS A 52 3.56 -10.72 -7.02
CA CYS A 52 3.56 -12.09 -6.54
C CYS A 52 2.52 -12.92 -7.33
N PRO A 53 2.55 -14.27 -7.25
CA PRO A 53 1.65 -15.12 -8.02
C PRO A 53 0.16 -14.85 -7.76
N ASN A 54 -0.18 -14.45 -6.53
CA ASN A 54 -1.56 -14.20 -6.10
C ASN A 54 -1.75 -12.70 -5.83
N CYS A 55 -1.74 -11.90 -6.88
CA CYS A 55 -1.98 -10.46 -6.74
C CYS A 55 -2.82 -9.89 -7.89
N PHE A 56 -3.41 -8.74 -7.61
CA PHE A 56 -3.93 -7.83 -8.61
C PHE A 56 -2.86 -6.81 -8.98
N SER A 57 -2.89 -6.32 -10.22
CA SER A 57 -2.17 -5.11 -10.63
C SER A 57 -3.14 -3.94 -10.69
N ILE A 58 -2.76 -2.83 -10.09
CA ILE A 58 -3.48 -1.56 -10.16
C ILE A 58 -2.61 -0.53 -10.87
N GLN A 59 -3.15 0.12 -11.91
CA GLN A 59 -2.43 1.04 -12.78
C GLN A 59 -3.09 2.40 -12.76
N PHE A 60 -2.29 3.44 -12.86
CA PHE A 60 -2.69 4.84 -12.77
C PHE A 60 -2.15 5.65 -13.93
N ASN A 61 -2.72 6.83 -14.17
CA ASN A 61 -2.24 7.74 -15.19
C ASN A 61 -1.04 8.58 -14.71
N CYS A 62 -0.91 8.81 -13.40
CA CYS A 62 0.18 9.58 -12.81
C CYS A 62 0.74 8.95 -11.52
N ASN A 63 1.97 9.32 -11.17
CA ASN A 63 2.63 8.83 -9.96
C ASN A 63 1.96 9.35 -8.67
N GLN A 64 1.41 10.54 -8.70
CA GLN A 64 0.75 11.14 -7.53
C GLN A 64 -0.45 10.30 -7.09
N ASP A 65 -1.34 9.95 -8.01
CA ASP A 65 -2.50 9.08 -7.71
C ASP A 65 -2.06 7.71 -7.21
N LYS A 66 -1.02 7.14 -7.87
CA LYS A 66 -0.44 5.86 -7.44
C LYS A 66 0.01 5.90 -5.97
N GLU A 67 0.74 6.93 -5.58
CA GLU A 67 1.25 7.04 -4.21
C GLU A 67 0.13 7.28 -3.20
N GLN A 68 -0.80 8.14 -3.49
CA GLN A 68 -1.92 8.42 -2.61
C GLN A 68 -2.78 7.17 -2.38
N VAL A 69 -3.13 6.44 -3.45
CA VAL A 69 -3.90 5.20 -3.33
C VAL A 69 -3.10 4.09 -2.67
N PHE A 70 -1.78 4.01 -2.92
CA PHE A 70 -0.91 3.05 -2.23
C PHE A 70 -0.96 3.24 -0.71
N TRP A 71 -0.78 4.47 -0.23
CA TRP A 71 -0.82 4.76 1.19
C TRP A 71 -2.22 4.61 1.80
N LEU A 72 -3.26 4.98 1.06
CA LEU A 72 -4.63 4.70 1.49
C LEU A 72 -4.84 3.21 1.74
N LEU A 73 -4.49 2.36 0.77
CA LEU A 73 -4.63 0.92 0.91
C LEU A 73 -3.73 0.33 1.99
N PHE A 74 -2.52 0.88 2.16
CA PHE A 74 -1.63 0.47 3.23
C PHE A 74 -2.24 0.74 4.61
N CYS A 75 -2.80 1.93 4.83
CA CYS A 75 -3.49 2.28 6.08
C CYS A 75 -4.72 1.40 6.32
N LEU A 76 -5.54 1.17 5.30
CA LEU A 76 -6.73 0.32 5.39
C LEU A 76 -6.36 -1.15 5.68
N TRP A 77 -5.28 -1.65 5.08
CA TRP A 77 -4.78 -2.98 5.37
C TRP A 77 -4.26 -3.09 6.80
N GLN A 78 -3.49 -2.13 7.29
CA GLN A 78 -3.03 -2.09 8.68
C GLN A 78 -4.20 -2.03 9.69
N ALA A 79 -5.28 -1.36 9.32
CA ALA A 79 -6.51 -1.29 10.12
C ALA A 79 -7.40 -2.54 10.00
N ASN A 80 -6.96 -3.59 9.28
CA ASN A 80 -7.76 -4.80 9.00
C ASN A 80 -9.10 -4.51 8.28
N ALA A 81 -9.20 -3.39 7.56
CA ALA A 81 -10.45 -2.97 6.90
C ALA A 81 -10.88 -3.91 5.75
N PHE A 82 -9.98 -4.78 5.28
CA PHE A 82 -10.30 -5.80 4.28
C PHE A 82 -10.96 -7.05 4.85
N TYR A 83 -10.91 -7.24 6.18
CA TYR A 83 -11.40 -8.45 6.82
C TYR A 83 -12.85 -8.83 6.45
N PRO A 84 -13.82 -7.90 6.40
CA PRO A 84 -15.20 -8.23 6.02
C PRO A 84 -15.38 -8.70 4.58
N PHE A 85 -14.39 -8.44 3.70
CA PHE A 85 -14.42 -8.80 2.28
C PHE A 85 -13.67 -10.10 1.98
N LEU A 86 -13.04 -10.70 3.00
CA LEU A 86 -12.32 -11.96 2.86
C LEU A 86 -13.31 -13.12 2.71
N ARG A 87 -13.06 -13.93 1.71
CA ARG A 87 -13.79 -15.17 1.43
C ARG A 87 -12.87 -16.37 1.58
N GLY A 88 -13.45 -17.55 1.76
CA GLY A 88 -12.71 -18.80 1.89
C GLY A 88 -12.37 -19.14 3.36
N SER A 89 -12.68 -20.36 3.76
CA SER A 89 -12.50 -20.84 5.14
C SER A 89 -11.08 -21.31 5.45
N VAL A 90 -10.35 -21.80 4.44
CA VAL A 90 -9.00 -22.36 4.62
C VAL A 90 -7.94 -21.34 4.23
N ILE A 91 -8.07 -20.73 3.07
CA ILE A 91 -7.17 -19.68 2.60
C ILE A 91 -8.02 -18.46 2.23
N PRO A 92 -7.94 -17.37 3.00
CA PRO A 92 -8.69 -16.16 2.71
C PRO A 92 -8.30 -15.57 1.36
N PHE A 93 -9.25 -14.99 0.65
CA PHE A 93 -9.00 -14.26 -0.59
C PHE A 93 -10.01 -13.12 -0.78
N VAL A 94 -9.62 -12.11 -1.56
CA VAL A 94 -10.49 -11.01 -1.97
C VAL A 94 -10.80 -11.11 -3.46
N VAL A 95 -12.06 -10.87 -3.83
CA VAL A 95 -12.50 -10.86 -5.23
C VAL A 95 -12.21 -9.50 -5.87
N LEU A 96 -11.82 -9.51 -7.15
CA LEU A 96 -11.46 -8.29 -7.90
C LEU A 96 -12.56 -7.21 -7.86
N ARG A 97 -13.82 -7.60 -7.98
CA ARG A 97 -14.97 -6.69 -7.95
C ARG A 97 -15.10 -6.00 -6.60
N ASP A 98 -14.99 -6.78 -5.51
CA ASP A 98 -15.11 -6.27 -4.16
C ASP A 98 -13.94 -5.33 -3.84
N MET A 99 -12.72 -5.68 -4.29
CA MET A 99 -11.55 -4.81 -4.17
C MET A 99 -11.74 -3.49 -4.90
N LYS A 100 -12.29 -3.50 -6.12
CA LYS A 100 -12.54 -2.28 -6.89
C LYS A 100 -13.55 -1.36 -6.20
N SER A 101 -14.66 -1.91 -5.72
CA SER A 101 -15.68 -1.16 -4.97
C SER A 101 -15.09 -0.56 -3.70
N PHE A 102 -14.35 -1.37 -2.94
CA PHE A 102 -13.70 -0.94 -1.70
C PHE A 102 -12.72 0.22 -1.92
N ILE A 103 -11.89 0.16 -2.96
CA ILE A 103 -10.96 1.24 -3.29
C ILE A 103 -11.73 2.53 -3.62
N ASN A 104 -12.74 2.43 -4.49
CA ASN A 104 -13.53 3.60 -4.90
C ASN A 104 -14.23 4.28 -3.72
N GLU A 105 -14.89 3.50 -2.86
CA GLU A 105 -15.60 4.03 -1.69
C GLU A 105 -14.66 4.76 -0.72
N ASN A 106 -13.51 4.14 -0.41
CA ASN A 106 -12.57 4.72 0.53
C ASN A 106 -11.82 5.91 -0.08
N TRP A 107 -11.55 5.88 -1.40
CA TRP A 107 -11.01 7.04 -2.11
C TRP A 107 -11.95 8.24 -2.06
N GLN A 108 -13.25 8.04 -2.30
CA GLN A 108 -14.24 9.11 -2.20
C GLN A 108 -14.32 9.69 -0.78
N ARG A 109 -14.25 8.84 0.25
CA ARG A 109 -14.20 9.30 1.65
C ARG A 109 -12.95 10.14 1.93
N ALA A 110 -11.78 9.70 1.44
CA ALA A 110 -10.53 10.42 1.58
C ALA A 110 -10.57 11.79 0.85
N ALA A 111 -11.14 11.83 -0.35
CA ALA A 111 -11.31 13.06 -1.13
C ALA A 111 -12.21 14.09 -0.44
N ASN A 112 -13.19 13.65 0.35
CA ASN A 112 -14.05 14.54 1.13
C ASN A 112 -13.36 15.16 2.37
N GLN A 113 -12.20 14.61 2.78
CA GLN A 113 -11.45 15.05 3.96
C GLN A 113 -9.94 15.17 3.65
N PRO A 114 -9.54 16.02 2.70
CA PRO A 114 -8.17 16.01 2.14
C PRO A 114 -7.08 16.30 3.18
N LYS A 115 -7.31 17.22 4.12
CA LYS A 115 -6.35 17.52 5.19
C LYS A 115 -6.13 16.33 6.13
N GLN A 116 -7.21 15.67 6.55
CA GLN A 116 -7.10 14.50 7.43
C GLN A 116 -6.41 13.34 6.70
N PHE A 117 -6.73 13.16 5.42
CA PHE A 117 -6.11 12.15 4.59
C PHE A 117 -4.60 12.39 4.43
N GLN A 118 -4.18 13.61 4.14
CA GLN A 118 -2.78 13.98 4.03
C GLN A 118 -2.03 13.77 5.34
N ASN A 119 -2.56 14.23 6.46
CA ASN A 119 -1.96 14.02 7.79
C ASN A 119 -1.81 12.53 8.12
N MET A 120 -2.80 11.72 7.77
CA MET A 120 -2.77 10.27 7.94
C MET A 120 -1.63 9.65 7.12
N ILE A 121 -1.48 10.02 5.85
CA ILE A 121 -0.39 9.54 5.00
C ILE A 121 0.97 9.87 5.61
N GLU A 122 1.21 11.12 5.98
CA GLU A 122 2.47 11.58 6.57
C GLU A 122 2.81 10.83 7.87
N PHE A 123 1.81 10.64 8.73
CA PHE A 123 1.95 9.87 9.96
C PHE A 123 2.37 8.42 9.69
N PHE A 124 1.68 7.73 8.79
CA PHE A 124 2.02 6.35 8.46
C PHE A 124 3.36 6.21 7.74
N GLN A 125 3.73 7.16 6.90
CA GLN A 125 5.06 7.20 6.29
C GLN A 125 6.16 7.31 7.34
N ALA A 126 5.99 8.21 8.31
CA ALA A 126 6.94 8.39 9.40
C ALA A 126 7.07 7.12 10.25
N ILE A 127 5.95 6.52 10.66
CA ILE A 127 5.95 5.26 11.44
C ILE A 127 6.62 4.13 10.65
N ASN A 128 6.26 3.96 9.39
CA ASN A 128 6.83 2.90 8.55
C ASN A 128 8.36 3.07 8.38
N LYS A 129 8.84 4.30 8.30
CA LYS A 129 10.29 4.60 8.28
C LYS A 129 10.96 4.13 9.57
N VAL A 130 10.40 4.48 10.73
CA VAL A 130 10.93 4.08 12.05
C VAL A 130 10.89 2.55 12.21
N GLU A 131 9.80 1.92 11.84
CA GLU A 131 9.66 0.46 11.89
C GLU A 131 10.74 -0.25 11.05
N ASN A 132 11.00 0.25 9.84
CA ASN A 132 12.04 -0.30 8.99
C ASN A 132 13.44 -0.10 9.57
N GLN A 133 13.73 1.03 10.20
CA GLN A 133 14.99 1.27 10.90
C GLN A 133 15.17 0.31 12.08
N LEU A 134 14.14 0.10 12.88
CA LEU A 134 14.16 -0.85 13.99
C LEU A 134 14.39 -2.29 13.50
N LYS A 135 13.73 -2.71 12.42
CA LYS A 135 13.95 -4.03 11.80
C LYS A 135 15.39 -4.20 11.32
N GLN A 136 15.99 -3.16 10.75
CA GLN A 136 17.40 -3.20 10.33
C GLN A 136 18.34 -3.31 11.54
N SER A 137 18.09 -2.56 12.61
CA SER A 137 18.86 -2.61 13.85
C SER A 137 18.79 -3.99 14.50
N LEU A 138 17.61 -4.60 14.57
CA LEU A 138 17.44 -5.96 15.07
C LEU A 138 18.25 -6.99 14.26
N LYS A 139 18.20 -6.91 12.92
CA LYS A 139 19.01 -7.79 12.05
C LYS A 139 20.51 -7.60 12.28
N ALA A 140 20.97 -6.37 12.51
CA ALA A 140 22.39 -6.10 12.82
C ALA A 140 22.81 -6.72 14.16
N ILE A 141 21.97 -6.62 15.19
CA ILE A 141 22.19 -7.24 16.50
C ILE A 141 22.28 -8.77 16.37
N ASP A 142 21.35 -9.39 15.64
CA ASP A 142 21.34 -10.84 15.42
C ASP A 142 22.59 -11.29 14.67
N LYS A 143 23.05 -10.52 13.68
CA LYS A 143 24.31 -10.79 12.98
C LYS A 143 25.52 -10.71 13.93
N ALA A 144 25.59 -9.68 14.76
CA ALA A 144 26.67 -9.52 15.73
C ALA A 144 26.72 -10.68 16.74
N LYS A 145 25.56 -11.08 17.29
CA LYS A 145 25.46 -12.25 18.18
C LYS A 145 26.01 -13.52 17.51
N ARG A 146 25.62 -13.79 16.27
CA ARG A 146 26.13 -14.96 15.51
C ARG A 146 27.64 -14.90 15.31
N MET A 147 28.19 -13.72 14.95
CA MET A 147 29.64 -13.57 14.77
C MET A 147 30.42 -13.84 16.06
N MET A 148 29.94 -13.36 17.21
CA MET A 148 30.56 -13.65 18.52
C MET A 148 30.51 -15.14 18.85
N LEU A 149 29.40 -15.82 18.62
CA LEU A 149 29.28 -17.27 18.85
C LEU A 149 30.24 -18.05 17.98
N TYR A 150 30.43 -17.68 16.73
CA TYR A 150 31.40 -18.35 15.83
C TYR A 150 32.85 -18.18 16.27
N GLN A 151 33.20 -17.09 16.99
CA GLN A 151 34.56 -16.92 17.52
C GLN A 151 34.84 -17.80 18.74
N ILE A 152 33.80 -18.19 19.50
CA ILE A 152 33.94 -19.00 20.71
C ILE A 152 33.94 -20.51 20.38
N VAL A 153 33.30 -20.91 19.28
CA VAL A 153 33.13 -22.34 18.89
C VAL A 153 34.28 -22.83 18.00
N ARG A 154 35.21 -21.96 17.60
CA ARG A 154 36.49 -22.31 16.94
C ARG A 154 37.59 -22.44 17.93
#